data_d10e5a9060b0419475e80c6dbdc24690
#
_entry.id   d10e5a9060b0419475e80c6dbdc24690
#
_cell.length_a   1.000
_cell.length_b   1.000
_cell.length_c   1.000
_cell.angle_alpha   90.00
_cell.angle_beta   90.00
_cell.angle_gamma   90.00
#
_symmetry.space_group_name_H-M   'P 1'
#
loop_
_entity.id
_entity.type
_entity.pdbx_description
1 polymer ?
#
loop_
_entity_poly.entity_id
_entity_poly.type
_entity_poly.pdbx_seq_one_letter_code
_entity_poly.pdbx_strand_id
1 'polypeptide(L)'
;LEHSVLCGSREFPLKDPFVELVKGSLNTFLNAMTYPDKTCYPVASCNDQDFQNLMHVYLDAVFYPNIYKKEEIFRQEGWNYHLEQKEGPLTYNGVVYNEMKGAFSSPDEVLEREIMNHLFPDNTYGVESGGNPENIPELSYEEFLDFHRTYYHPSNSYIYLYGNMDMEEKLRFIDEKYLSAFDALDVDSAIKEQAAFSQVKELQIEYPVSESEEEEDNTYLSYNMVVGNAMDSTLGVAFD
;
A
#
# COMPACT_ATOMS: atom_id res chain seq x y z
N LEU A 1 -4.00 2.38 4.83
CA LEU A 1 -4.49 3.59 4.15
C LEU A 1 -4.95 3.31 2.72
N GLU A 2 -4.22 2.52 1.94
CA GLU A 2 -4.55 2.14 0.57
C GLU A 2 -5.99 1.60 0.47
N HIS A 3 -6.37 0.59 1.26
CA HIS A 3 -7.74 0.08 1.34
C HIS A 3 -8.74 1.17 1.72
N SER A 4 -8.40 1.94 2.76
CA SER A 4 -9.31 2.90 3.39
C SER A 4 -9.76 4.04 2.48
N VAL A 5 -8.91 4.52 1.57
CA VAL A 5 -9.30 5.60 0.64
C VAL A 5 -10.35 5.11 -0.36
N LEU A 6 -10.41 3.81 -0.65
CA LEU A 6 -11.39 3.21 -1.53
C LEU A 6 -12.74 2.90 -0.85
N CYS A 7 -12.87 3.17 0.48
CA CYS A 7 -14.10 2.95 1.24
C CYS A 7 -15.08 4.12 1.22
N GLY A 8 -15.10 4.87 0.12
CA GLY A 8 -15.98 6.01 -0.12
C GLY A 8 -15.30 7.35 -0.06
N SER A 9 -15.82 8.30 -0.82
CA SER A 9 -15.23 9.60 -1.03
C SER A 9 -16.27 10.73 -1.02
N ARG A 10 -15.80 11.95 -1.27
CA ARG A 10 -16.63 13.15 -1.24
C ARG A 10 -17.87 13.07 -2.14
N GLU A 11 -17.67 12.64 -3.40
CA GLU A 11 -18.76 12.54 -4.40
C GLU A 11 -19.35 11.13 -4.47
N PHE A 12 -18.62 10.12 -4.02
CA PHE A 12 -19.04 8.73 -4.01
C PHE A 12 -19.07 8.18 -2.57
N PRO A 13 -20.03 8.62 -1.72
CA PRO A 13 -20.07 8.29 -0.30
C PRO A 13 -20.63 6.88 0.00
N LEU A 14 -20.46 5.95 -0.94
CA LEU A 14 -20.84 4.55 -0.78
C LEU A 14 -19.92 3.85 0.23
N LYS A 15 -20.43 2.78 0.85
CA LYS A 15 -19.65 2.02 1.82
C LYS A 15 -18.45 1.33 1.18
N ASP A 16 -18.64 0.82 -0.02
CA ASP A 16 -17.64 0.07 -0.77
C ASP A 16 -17.81 0.32 -2.28
N PRO A 17 -17.38 1.50 -2.78
CA PRO A 17 -17.50 1.82 -4.19
C PRO A 17 -16.63 0.88 -5.06
N PHE A 18 -15.54 0.32 -4.54
CA PHE A 18 -14.69 -0.61 -5.27
C PHE A 18 -15.46 -1.88 -5.66
N VAL A 19 -16.18 -2.50 -4.72
CA VAL A 19 -16.99 -3.69 -4.99
C VAL A 19 -18.12 -3.39 -5.99
N GLU A 20 -18.73 -2.22 -5.91
CA GLU A 20 -19.75 -1.79 -6.88
C GLU A 20 -19.15 -1.61 -8.29
N LEU A 21 -17.94 -1.07 -8.41
CA LEU A 21 -17.24 -0.95 -9.69
C LEU A 21 -16.86 -2.32 -10.27
N VAL A 22 -16.35 -3.23 -9.47
CA VAL A 22 -16.01 -4.60 -9.90
C VAL A 22 -17.24 -5.31 -10.49
N LYS A 23 -18.42 -5.10 -9.90
CA LYS A 23 -19.65 -5.75 -10.33
C LYS A 23 -20.38 -5.02 -11.46
N GLY A 24 -20.31 -3.70 -11.51
CA GLY A 24 -21.21 -2.86 -12.30
C GLY A 24 -20.55 -2.07 -13.42
N SER A 25 -19.21 -1.99 -13.51
CA SER A 25 -18.51 -1.28 -14.59
C SER A 25 -18.07 -2.22 -15.71
N LEU A 26 -17.64 -1.63 -16.83
CA LEU A 26 -17.03 -2.34 -17.97
C LEU A 26 -15.50 -2.42 -17.84
N ASN A 27 -14.99 -2.34 -16.62
CA ASN A 27 -13.57 -2.37 -16.35
C ASN A 27 -12.92 -3.64 -16.91
N THR A 28 -11.68 -3.51 -17.36
CA THR A 28 -10.81 -4.62 -17.71
C THR A 28 -9.76 -4.86 -16.63
N PHE A 29 -9.53 -3.88 -15.77
CA PHE A 29 -8.66 -3.98 -14.60
C PHE A 29 -9.04 -2.93 -13.55
N LEU A 30 -9.13 -3.35 -12.30
CA LEU A 30 -9.26 -2.51 -11.11
C LEU A 30 -8.35 -3.07 -10.02
N ASN A 31 -7.52 -2.22 -9.42
CA ASN A 31 -6.71 -2.62 -8.27
C ASN A 31 -6.28 -1.41 -7.45
N ALA A 32 -5.65 -1.68 -6.32
CA ALA A 32 -4.76 -0.81 -5.58
C ALA A 32 -3.55 -1.65 -5.15
N MET A 33 -2.37 -1.05 -5.10
CA MET A 33 -1.12 -1.76 -4.81
C MET A 33 -0.20 -0.86 -3.98
N THR A 34 0.22 -1.36 -2.83
CA THR A 34 1.19 -0.70 -1.96
C THR A 34 2.57 -1.31 -2.15
N TYR A 35 3.54 -0.46 -2.42
CA TYR A 35 4.95 -0.78 -2.53
C TYR A 35 5.74 -0.07 -1.43
N PRO A 36 7.00 -0.41 -1.19
CA PRO A 36 7.81 0.26 -0.17
C PRO A 36 7.95 1.77 -0.35
N ASP A 37 7.86 2.27 -1.59
CA ASP A 37 8.12 3.66 -1.96
C ASP A 37 6.96 4.38 -2.64
N LYS A 38 5.85 3.70 -2.90
CA LYS A 38 4.68 4.27 -3.57
C LYS A 38 3.41 3.45 -3.32
N THR A 39 2.27 4.06 -3.55
CA THR A 39 0.99 3.37 -3.66
C THR A 39 0.38 3.69 -5.02
N CYS A 40 -0.08 2.70 -5.75
CA CYS A 40 -0.66 2.84 -7.07
C CYS A 40 -2.16 2.47 -7.04
N TYR A 41 -2.96 3.23 -7.77
CA TYR A 41 -4.40 3.02 -7.93
C TYR A 41 -4.74 2.89 -9.43
N PRO A 42 -4.41 1.74 -10.05
CA PRO A 42 -4.60 1.54 -11.48
C PRO A 42 -6.03 1.15 -11.83
N VAL A 43 -6.54 1.72 -12.92
CA VAL A 43 -7.82 1.34 -13.54
C VAL A 43 -7.66 1.22 -15.04
N ALA A 44 -8.40 0.32 -15.66
CA ALA A 44 -8.46 0.20 -17.11
C ALA A 44 -9.87 -0.16 -17.57
N SER A 45 -10.26 0.42 -18.71
CA SER A 45 -11.49 0.09 -19.44
C SER A 45 -11.29 0.31 -20.94
N CYS A 46 -11.91 -0.53 -21.76
CA CYS A 46 -11.98 -0.35 -23.22
C CYS A 46 -13.16 0.54 -23.64
N ASN A 47 -13.99 0.99 -22.71
CA ASN A 47 -15.10 1.89 -22.95
C ASN A 47 -14.76 3.28 -22.43
N ASP A 48 -14.80 4.31 -23.27
CA ASP A 48 -14.37 5.66 -22.91
C ASP A 48 -15.22 6.29 -21.79
N GLN A 49 -16.54 6.08 -21.82
CA GLN A 49 -17.43 6.60 -20.77
C GLN A 49 -17.18 5.89 -19.43
N ASP A 50 -16.97 4.60 -19.46
CA ASP A 50 -16.64 3.83 -18.26
C ASP A 50 -15.27 4.22 -17.71
N PHE A 51 -14.26 4.39 -18.58
CA PHE A 51 -12.94 4.89 -18.18
C PHE A 51 -13.04 6.27 -17.51
N GLN A 52 -13.85 7.17 -18.07
CA GLN A 52 -14.09 8.49 -17.47
C GLN A 52 -14.71 8.36 -16.05
N ASN A 53 -15.67 7.46 -15.88
CA ASN A 53 -16.29 7.20 -14.58
C ASN A 53 -15.31 6.60 -13.57
N LEU A 54 -14.50 5.61 -13.99
CA LEU A 54 -13.47 4.99 -13.16
C LEU A 54 -12.42 6.01 -12.72
N MET A 55 -11.92 6.82 -13.65
CA MET A 55 -10.97 7.89 -13.37
C MET A 55 -11.56 8.88 -12.34
N HIS A 56 -12.82 9.27 -12.50
CA HIS A 56 -13.51 10.16 -11.57
C HIS A 56 -13.60 9.55 -10.16
N VAL A 57 -14.06 8.31 -10.04
CA VAL A 57 -14.20 7.62 -8.75
C VAL A 57 -12.85 7.49 -8.04
N TYR A 58 -11.79 7.10 -8.78
CA TYR A 58 -10.48 6.88 -8.18
C TYR A 58 -9.78 8.19 -7.78
N LEU A 59 -9.87 9.24 -8.58
CA LEU A 59 -9.33 10.55 -8.23
C LEU A 59 -10.03 11.13 -7.00
N ASP A 60 -11.38 11.00 -6.92
CA ASP A 60 -12.13 11.48 -5.76
C ASP A 60 -11.80 10.65 -4.51
N ALA A 61 -11.62 9.34 -4.65
CA ALA A 61 -11.22 8.46 -3.56
C ALA A 61 -9.82 8.82 -3.01
N VAL A 62 -8.85 9.01 -3.90
CA VAL A 62 -7.46 9.28 -3.49
C VAL A 62 -7.31 10.67 -2.86
N PHE A 63 -7.91 11.72 -3.45
CA PHE A 63 -7.73 13.08 -2.97
C PHE A 63 -8.76 13.54 -1.92
N TYR A 64 -9.96 12.96 -1.91
CA TYR A 64 -11.05 13.36 -1.02
C TYR A 64 -11.75 12.17 -0.34
N PRO A 65 -11.00 11.25 0.28
CA PRO A 65 -11.58 10.08 0.93
C PRO A 65 -12.43 10.47 2.14
N ASN A 66 -13.40 9.65 2.45
CA ASN A 66 -14.26 9.83 3.63
C ASN A 66 -13.59 9.47 4.97
N ILE A 67 -12.33 9.08 4.95
CA ILE A 67 -11.56 8.75 6.16
C ILE A 67 -11.55 9.87 7.21
N TYR A 68 -11.67 11.14 6.80
CA TYR A 68 -11.73 12.30 7.69
C TYR A 68 -13.09 12.49 8.38
N LYS A 69 -14.13 11.81 7.89
CA LYS A 69 -15.50 11.95 8.40
C LYS A 69 -15.98 10.69 9.12
N LYS A 70 -15.33 9.55 8.87
CA LYS A 70 -15.76 8.23 9.32
C LYS A 70 -14.57 7.44 9.86
N GLU A 71 -14.34 7.54 11.16
CA GLU A 71 -13.30 6.74 11.83
C GLU A 71 -13.53 5.23 11.66
N GLU A 72 -14.79 4.83 11.43
CA GLU A 72 -15.16 3.43 11.23
C GLU A 72 -14.43 2.79 10.05
N ILE A 73 -14.05 3.57 9.04
CA ILE A 73 -13.25 3.09 7.89
C ILE A 73 -11.87 2.63 8.38
N PHE A 74 -11.20 3.46 9.17
CA PHE A 74 -9.91 3.09 9.78
C PHE A 74 -10.04 1.85 10.66
N ARG A 75 -11.12 1.78 11.47
CA ARG A 75 -11.35 0.63 12.37
C ARG A 75 -11.65 -0.65 11.59
N GLN A 76 -12.36 -0.57 10.48
CA GLN A 76 -12.67 -1.72 9.63
C GLN A 76 -11.44 -2.22 8.88
N GLU A 77 -10.74 -1.32 8.19
CA GLU A 77 -9.63 -1.68 7.32
C GLU A 77 -8.33 -1.91 8.10
N GLY A 78 -8.01 -1.07 9.05
CA GLY A 78 -6.80 -1.14 9.85
C GLY A 78 -6.91 -2.18 10.96
N TRP A 79 -7.42 -1.74 12.10
CA TRP A 79 -7.61 -2.61 13.26
C TRP A 79 -8.70 -2.11 14.21
N ASN A 80 -9.30 -3.06 14.92
CA ASN A 80 -10.25 -2.80 15.99
C ASN A 80 -10.18 -3.88 17.07
N TYR A 81 -10.79 -3.61 18.23
CA TYR A 81 -11.04 -4.64 19.23
C TYR A 81 -12.25 -5.47 18.81
N HIS A 82 -12.13 -6.77 18.88
CA HIS A 82 -13.16 -7.74 18.56
C HIS A 82 -13.48 -8.63 19.76
N LEU A 83 -14.77 -8.79 20.04
CA LEU A 83 -15.30 -9.66 21.06
C LEU A 83 -16.31 -10.62 20.42
N GLU A 84 -15.86 -11.85 20.17
CA GLU A 84 -16.71 -12.85 19.51
C GLU A 84 -17.84 -13.34 20.43
N GLN A 85 -17.54 -13.53 21.72
CA GLN A 85 -18.51 -13.97 22.72
C GLN A 85 -18.39 -13.09 23.95
N LYS A 86 -19.52 -12.81 24.63
CA LYS A 86 -19.59 -11.91 25.79
C LYS A 86 -18.56 -12.21 26.88
N GLU A 87 -18.28 -13.46 27.11
CA GLU A 87 -17.33 -13.93 28.12
C GLU A 87 -15.99 -14.39 27.52
N GLY A 88 -15.79 -14.15 26.22
CA GLY A 88 -14.57 -14.50 25.48
C GLY A 88 -13.44 -13.50 25.68
N PRO A 89 -12.24 -13.83 25.22
CA PRO A 89 -11.13 -12.89 25.21
C PRO A 89 -11.35 -11.77 24.20
N LEU A 90 -10.86 -10.59 24.55
CA LEU A 90 -10.78 -9.47 23.61
C LEU A 90 -9.61 -9.71 22.65
N THR A 91 -9.86 -9.65 21.36
CA THR A 91 -8.85 -9.87 20.31
C THR A 91 -8.75 -8.66 19.38
N TYR A 92 -7.70 -8.62 18.58
CA TYR A 92 -7.58 -7.66 17.49
C TYR A 92 -8.20 -8.24 16.20
N ASN A 93 -8.81 -7.37 15.43
CA ASN A 93 -9.41 -7.67 14.13
C ASN A 93 -9.25 -6.47 13.20
N GLY A 94 -9.33 -6.67 11.90
CA GLY A 94 -9.24 -5.66 10.85
C GLY A 94 -8.84 -6.32 9.54
N VAL A 95 -9.19 -5.74 8.41
CA VAL A 95 -8.89 -6.35 7.10
C VAL A 95 -7.38 -6.48 6.92
N VAL A 96 -6.64 -5.37 7.00
CA VAL A 96 -5.19 -5.35 6.85
C VAL A 96 -4.49 -6.08 8.00
N TYR A 97 -4.96 -5.92 9.24
CA TYR A 97 -4.42 -6.66 10.38
C TYR A 97 -4.44 -8.18 10.16
N ASN A 98 -5.57 -8.70 9.69
CA ASN A 98 -5.73 -10.14 9.46
C ASN A 98 -4.91 -10.63 8.26
N GLU A 99 -4.86 -9.82 7.19
CA GLU A 99 -4.03 -10.10 6.01
C GLU A 99 -2.55 -10.19 6.38
N MET A 100 -2.03 -9.18 7.08
CA MET A 100 -0.64 -9.16 7.50
C MET A 100 -0.30 -10.26 8.51
N LYS A 101 -1.23 -10.60 9.40
CA LYS A 101 -1.05 -11.75 10.29
C LYS A 101 -0.91 -13.06 9.50
N GLY A 102 -1.64 -13.20 8.39
CA GLY A 102 -1.50 -14.32 7.45
C GLY A 102 -0.14 -14.32 6.74
N ALA A 103 0.25 -13.19 6.17
CA ALA A 103 1.54 -13.04 5.47
C ALA A 103 2.74 -13.35 6.40
N PHE A 104 2.71 -12.88 7.64
CA PHE A 104 3.77 -13.13 8.62
C PHE A 104 3.86 -14.59 9.11
N SER A 105 2.98 -15.47 8.71
CA SER A 105 3.04 -16.91 9.00
C SER A 105 3.74 -17.74 7.94
N SER A 106 4.04 -17.16 6.76
CA SER A 106 4.75 -17.86 5.67
C SER A 106 6.27 -17.79 5.88
N PRO A 107 7.00 -18.93 5.78
CA PRO A 107 8.46 -18.93 5.90
C PRO A 107 9.17 -18.04 4.87
N ASP A 108 8.69 -18.05 3.62
CA ASP A 108 9.28 -17.25 2.54
C ASP A 108 9.09 -15.75 2.80
N GLU A 109 7.93 -15.33 3.27
CA GLU A 109 7.65 -13.93 3.65
C GLU A 109 8.48 -13.49 4.86
N VAL A 110 8.69 -14.38 5.85
CA VAL A 110 9.60 -14.10 6.97
C VAL A 110 11.02 -13.89 6.46
N LEU A 111 11.50 -14.77 5.58
CA LEU A 111 12.84 -14.67 5.02
C LEU A 111 13.03 -13.36 4.23
N GLU A 112 12.11 -13.03 3.31
CA GLU A 112 12.18 -11.84 2.49
C GLU A 112 12.16 -10.56 3.35
N ARG A 113 11.25 -10.48 4.31
CA ARG A 113 11.16 -9.35 5.24
C ARG A 113 12.45 -9.14 6.01
N GLU A 114 13.01 -10.22 6.58
CA GLU A 114 14.24 -10.13 7.35
C GLU A 114 15.45 -9.75 6.49
N ILE A 115 15.51 -10.23 5.25
CA ILE A 115 16.50 -9.79 4.27
C ILE A 115 16.39 -8.28 4.06
N MET A 116 15.20 -7.77 3.74
CA MET A 116 14.98 -6.35 3.48
C MET A 116 15.25 -5.48 4.71
N ASN A 117 14.78 -5.89 5.89
CA ASN A 117 15.05 -5.20 7.16
C ASN A 117 16.56 -5.01 7.42
N HIS A 118 17.37 -6.00 7.09
CA HIS A 118 18.80 -5.99 7.37
C HIS A 118 19.64 -5.37 6.26
N LEU A 119 19.15 -5.38 5.01
CA LEU A 119 19.79 -4.68 3.89
C LEU A 119 19.46 -3.18 3.86
N PHE A 120 18.29 -2.77 4.35
CA PHE A 120 17.81 -1.39 4.28
C PHE A 120 17.32 -0.85 5.63
N PRO A 121 18.12 -0.93 6.71
CA PRO A 121 17.67 -0.52 8.04
C PRO A 121 17.40 0.98 8.18
N ASP A 122 17.90 1.81 7.26
CA ASP A 122 17.87 3.28 7.37
C ASP A 122 16.81 3.94 6.45
N ASN A 123 16.05 3.15 5.70
CA ASN A 123 15.05 3.69 4.78
C ASN A 123 13.78 2.82 4.67
N THR A 124 12.83 3.27 3.85
CA THR A 124 11.51 2.65 3.71
C THR A 124 11.54 1.22 3.14
N TYR A 125 12.60 0.81 2.44
CA TYR A 125 12.71 -0.55 1.91
C TYR A 125 12.95 -1.61 3.00
N GLY A 126 13.40 -1.18 4.17
CA GLY A 126 13.62 -2.07 5.32
C GLY A 126 12.38 -2.32 6.17
N VAL A 127 11.22 -1.78 5.83
CA VAL A 127 9.97 -1.99 6.58
C VAL A 127 8.90 -2.64 5.70
N GLU A 128 8.03 -3.40 6.34
CA GLU A 128 6.90 -4.03 5.66
C GLU A 128 5.82 -3.00 5.32
N SER A 129 5.51 -2.84 4.02
CA SER A 129 4.57 -1.82 3.52
C SER A 129 3.14 -2.02 4.01
N GLY A 130 2.70 -3.27 4.17
CA GLY A 130 1.40 -3.61 4.72
C GLY A 130 1.31 -3.46 6.24
N GLY A 131 2.47 -3.33 6.90
CA GLY A 131 2.59 -3.17 8.35
C GLY A 131 2.84 -4.48 9.10
N ASN A 132 3.59 -4.38 10.19
CA ASN A 132 3.80 -5.51 11.09
C ASN A 132 2.57 -5.68 12.00
N PRO A 133 1.94 -6.87 12.06
CA PRO A 133 0.75 -7.10 12.87
C PRO A 133 0.96 -6.88 14.38
N GLU A 134 2.20 -6.93 14.87
CA GLU A 134 2.51 -6.57 16.26
C GLU A 134 2.40 -5.06 16.51
N ASN A 135 2.69 -4.23 15.49
CA ASN A 135 2.68 -2.77 15.59
C ASN A 135 1.40 -2.13 15.04
N ILE A 136 0.67 -2.80 14.13
CA ILE A 136 -0.59 -2.25 13.58
C ILE A 136 -1.55 -1.77 14.69
N PRO A 137 -1.75 -2.49 15.83
CA PRO A 137 -2.64 -2.03 16.90
C PRO A 137 -2.15 -0.81 17.68
N GLU A 138 -0.91 -0.37 17.48
CA GLU A 138 -0.36 0.86 18.06
C GLU A 138 -0.72 2.10 17.24
N LEU A 139 -1.08 1.93 15.96
CA LEU A 139 -1.41 3.02 15.06
C LEU A 139 -2.71 3.71 15.51
N SER A 140 -2.61 4.99 15.76
CA SER A 140 -3.76 5.84 16.08
C SER A 140 -4.47 6.34 14.81
N TYR A 141 -5.74 6.70 14.96
CA TYR A 141 -6.50 7.32 13.88
C TYR A 141 -5.90 8.65 13.41
N GLU A 142 -5.32 9.45 14.32
CA GLU A 142 -4.70 10.72 13.98
C GLU A 142 -3.41 10.52 13.14
N GLU A 143 -2.53 9.61 13.52
CA GLU A 143 -1.33 9.25 12.72
C GLU A 143 -1.72 8.75 11.33
N PHE A 144 -2.76 7.94 11.24
CA PHE A 144 -3.32 7.49 9.96
C PHE A 144 -3.79 8.66 9.09
N LEU A 145 -4.50 9.64 9.64
CA LEU A 145 -4.93 10.83 8.91
C LEU A 145 -3.75 11.74 8.53
N ASP A 146 -2.76 11.89 9.41
CA ASP A 146 -1.57 12.70 9.16
C ASP A 146 -0.73 12.15 8.02
N PHE A 147 -0.66 10.84 7.88
CA PHE A 147 0.00 10.22 6.74
C PHE A 147 -0.67 10.61 5.41
N HIS A 148 -1.99 10.56 5.34
CA HIS A 148 -2.73 11.01 4.15
C HIS A 148 -2.52 12.49 3.88
N ARG A 149 -2.64 13.36 4.90
CA ARG A 149 -2.40 14.81 4.75
C ARG A 149 -1.01 15.13 4.22
N THR A 150 -0.02 14.39 4.68
CA THR A 150 1.39 14.63 4.34
C THR A 150 1.74 14.16 2.94
N TYR A 151 1.32 12.95 2.56
CA TYR A 151 1.85 12.29 1.37
C TYR A 151 0.87 12.19 0.20
N TYR A 152 -0.45 12.26 0.44
CA TYR A 152 -1.48 12.14 -0.59
C TYR A 152 -1.88 13.49 -1.20
N HIS A 153 -0.89 14.34 -1.43
CA HIS A 153 -1.07 15.62 -2.09
C HIS A 153 -0.78 15.47 -3.59
N PRO A 154 -1.51 16.18 -4.51
CA PRO A 154 -1.24 16.12 -5.95
C PRO A 154 0.21 16.45 -6.32
N SER A 155 0.88 17.35 -5.60
CA SER A 155 2.30 17.66 -5.81
C SER A 155 3.25 16.48 -5.51
N ASN A 156 2.78 15.45 -4.80
CA ASN A 156 3.52 14.22 -4.52
C ASN A 156 2.94 13.01 -5.28
N SER A 157 2.32 13.26 -6.43
CA SER A 157 1.68 12.21 -7.23
C SER A 157 2.08 12.27 -8.69
N TYR A 158 1.97 11.12 -9.34
CA TYR A 158 2.05 11.00 -10.79
C TYR A 158 0.72 10.46 -11.30
N ILE A 159 0.08 11.20 -12.21
CA ILE A 159 -1.13 10.75 -12.90
C ILE A 159 -0.70 10.30 -14.29
N TYR A 160 -0.82 9.00 -14.56
CA TYR A 160 -0.42 8.39 -15.81
C TYR A 160 -1.65 7.97 -16.62
N LEU A 161 -1.80 8.51 -17.82
CA LEU A 161 -2.85 8.17 -18.76
C LEU A 161 -2.27 7.46 -19.97
N TYR A 162 -2.85 6.33 -20.34
CA TYR A 162 -2.41 5.54 -21.51
C TYR A 162 -3.62 4.98 -22.25
N GLY A 163 -3.60 5.11 -23.59
CA GLY A 163 -4.60 4.53 -24.46
C GLY A 163 -5.10 5.49 -25.54
N ASN A 164 -6.05 5.00 -26.31
CA ASN A 164 -6.72 5.80 -27.35
C ASN A 164 -7.90 6.55 -26.72
N MET A 165 -7.69 7.81 -26.37
CA MET A 165 -8.68 8.68 -25.72
C MET A 165 -8.49 10.13 -26.15
N ASP A 166 -9.49 10.98 -25.92
CA ASP A 166 -9.31 12.44 -26.02
C ASP A 166 -8.49 12.91 -24.79
N MET A 167 -7.18 13.00 -24.99
CA MET A 167 -6.25 13.36 -23.92
C MET A 167 -6.51 14.77 -23.38
N GLU A 168 -6.88 15.71 -24.25
CA GLU A 168 -7.16 17.09 -23.83
C GLU A 168 -8.39 17.15 -22.91
N GLU A 169 -9.44 16.41 -23.25
CA GLU A 169 -10.64 16.30 -22.39
C GLU A 169 -10.32 15.71 -21.02
N LYS A 170 -9.53 14.61 -20.98
CA LYS A 170 -9.15 13.96 -19.73
C LYS A 170 -8.29 14.86 -18.86
N LEU A 171 -7.28 15.51 -19.44
CA LEU A 171 -6.41 16.44 -18.71
C LEU A 171 -7.20 17.64 -18.16
N ARG A 172 -8.10 18.20 -18.97
CA ARG A 172 -8.98 19.31 -18.53
C ARG A 172 -9.87 18.88 -17.36
N PHE A 173 -10.47 17.71 -17.45
CA PHE A 173 -11.28 17.16 -16.36
C PHE A 173 -10.47 17.00 -15.07
N ILE A 174 -9.27 16.43 -15.15
CA ILE A 174 -8.39 16.23 -13.98
C ILE A 174 -8.03 17.60 -13.38
N ASP A 175 -7.65 18.56 -14.19
CA ASP A 175 -7.27 19.89 -13.72
C ASP A 175 -8.45 20.62 -13.06
N GLU A 176 -9.54 20.81 -13.80
CA GLU A 176 -10.71 21.59 -13.33
C GLU A 176 -11.41 20.95 -12.14
N LYS A 177 -11.48 19.62 -12.10
CA LYS A 177 -12.24 18.91 -11.08
C LYS A 177 -11.43 18.67 -9.80
N TYR A 178 -10.12 18.51 -9.95
CA TYR A 178 -9.24 18.07 -8.86
C TYR A 178 -8.05 18.99 -8.62
N LEU A 179 -7.15 19.15 -9.60
CA LEU A 179 -5.85 19.76 -9.35
C LEU A 179 -5.92 21.26 -9.06
N SER A 180 -6.82 21.99 -9.73
CA SER A 180 -7.01 23.44 -9.55
C SER A 180 -7.43 23.86 -8.13
N ALA A 181 -7.88 22.90 -7.30
CA ALA A 181 -8.24 23.15 -5.91
C ALA A 181 -7.05 23.11 -4.94
N PHE A 182 -5.86 22.73 -5.43
CA PHE A 182 -4.65 22.60 -4.62
C PHE A 182 -3.60 23.63 -5.04
N ASP A 183 -2.98 24.25 -4.07
CA ASP A 183 -1.75 25.01 -4.29
C ASP A 183 -0.55 24.05 -4.37
N ALA A 184 0.51 24.45 -5.05
CA ALA A 184 1.74 23.65 -5.10
C ALA A 184 2.35 23.51 -3.69
N LEU A 185 2.71 22.30 -3.31
CA LEU A 185 3.31 21.95 -2.03
C LEU A 185 4.62 21.21 -2.26
N ASP A 186 5.66 21.59 -1.51
CA ASP A 186 6.90 20.84 -1.43
C ASP A 186 6.75 19.74 -0.37
N VAL A 187 6.69 18.48 -0.82
CA VAL A 187 6.53 17.32 0.05
C VAL A 187 7.86 16.59 0.16
N ASP A 188 8.40 16.51 1.38
CA ASP A 188 9.61 15.74 1.64
C ASP A 188 9.28 14.24 1.64
N SER A 189 9.35 13.64 0.44
CA SER A 189 9.15 12.21 0.21
C SER A 189 10.40 11.52 -0.34
N ALA A 190 11.56 12.18 -0.29
CA ALA A 190 12.82 11.63 -0.78
C ALA A 190 13.28 10.44 0.06
N ILE A 191 13.60 9.34 -0.61
CA ILE A 191 14.14 8.14 0.04
C ILE A 191 15.65 8.29 0.17
N LYS A 192 16.15 8.12 1.39
CA LYS A 192 17.59 8.15 1.65
C LYS A 192 18.24 6.89 1.09
N GLU A 193 19.40 7.06 0.45
CA GLU A 193 20.21 5.92 0.07
C GLU A 193 20.72 5.18 1.30
N GLN A 194 20.70 3.85 1.24
CA GLN A 194 21.27 3.02 2.28
C GLN A 194 22.79 3.15 2.29
N ALA A 195 23.36 3.45 3.44
CA ALA A 195 24.80 3.49 3.60
C ALA A 195 25.41 2.08 3.40
N ALA A 196 26.57 2.02 2.75
CA ALA A 196 27.26 0.76 2.55
C ALA A 196 27.70 0.14 3.89
N PHE A 197 27.53 -1.16 4.01
CA PHE A 197 27.99 -1.91 5.18
C PHE A 197 29.51 -2.07 5.17
N SER A 198 30.13 -1.94 6.34
CA SER A 198 31.58 -2.09 6.51
C SER A 198 32.02 -3.56 6.65
N GLN A 199 31.08 -4.46 6.90
CA GLN A 199 31.35 -5.89 7.12
C GLN A 199 30.11 -6.72 6.79
N VAL A 200 30.33 -8.00 6.49
CA VAL A 200 29.24 -8.98 6.31
C VAL A 200 28.53 -9.17 7.65
N LYS A 201 27.20 -9.24 7.60
CA LYS A 201 26.36 -9.63 8.73
C LYS A 201 25.92 -11.07 8.55
N GLU A 202 26.03 -11.86 9.60
CA GLU A 202 25.47 -13.22 9.66
C GLU A 202 24.29 -13.19 10.62
N LEU A 203 23.17 -13.73 10.17
CA LEU A 203 21.90 -13.72 10.91
C LEU A 203 21.37 -15.14 10.99
N GLN A 204 20.83 -15.48 12.13
CA GLN A 204 20.04 -16.69 12.33
C GLN A 204 18.69 -16.28 12.91
N ILE A 205 17.62 -16.65 12.20
CA ILE A 205 16.27 -16.22 12.50
C ILE A 205 15.38 -17.46 12.57
N GLU A 206 14.53 -17.49 13.56
CA GLU A 206 13.51 -18.54 13.71
C GLU A 206 12.22 -18.10 13.01
N TYR A 207 11.51 -19.05 12.42
CA TYR A 207 10.21 -18.80 11.82
C TYR A 207 9.16 -19.81 12.33
N PRO A 208 7.87 -19.42 12.35
CA PRO A 208 6.83 -20.31 12.85
C PRO A 208 6.55 -21.45 11.86
N VAL A 209 6.41 -22.65 12.39
CA VAL A 209 5.94 -23.84 11.67
C VAL A 209 4.63 -24.31 12.27
N SER A 210 3.79 -24.97 11.47
CA SER A 210 2.57 -25.58 12.00
C SER A 210 2.88 -26.87 12.78
N GLU A 211 2.02 -27.25 13.71
CA GLU A 211 2.17 -28.50 14.48
C GLU A 211 2.23 -29.78 13.62
N SER A 212 1.80 -29.68 12.36
CA SER A 212 1.79 -30.80 11.39
C SER A 212 3.01 -30.84 10.49
N GLU A 213 3.87 -29.83 10.53
CA GLU A 213 5.09 -29.76 9.74
C GLU A 213 6.27 -30.39 10.47
N GLU A 214 7.12 -31.09 9.74
CA GLU A 214 8.37 -31.63 10.28
C GLU A 214 9.42 -30.51 10.33
N GLU A 215 10.13 -30.39 11.43
CA GLU A 215 11.21 -29.41 11.61
C GLU A 215 12.50 -29.84 10.86
N GLU A 216 12.62 -31.12 10.53
CA GLU A 216 13.79 -31.70 9.85
C GLU A 216 13.82 -31.26 8.38
N ASP A 217 14.98 -30.83 7.89
CA ASP A 217 15.23 -30.35 6.51
C ASP A 217 14.48 -29.04 6.12
N ASN A 218 13.98 -28.28 7.07
CA ASN A 218 13.26 -27.02 6.88
C ASN A 218 14.15 -25.81 7.22
N THR A 219 15.37 -25.77 6.73
CA THR A 219 16.31 -24.64 6.91
C THR A 219 16.50 -23.91 5.59
N TYR A 220 16.32 -22.60 5.62
CA TYR A 220 16.58 -21.71 4.48
C TYR A 220 17.93 -21.03 4.66
N LEU A 221 18.74 -21.02 3.61
CA LEU A 221 19.99 -20.28 3.57
C LEU A 221 19.97 -19.30 2.40
N SER A 222 20.22 -18.03 2.66
CA SER A 222 20.32 -17.01 1.62
C SER A 222 21.61 -16.20 1.78
N TYR A 223 22.14 -15.71 0.66
CA TYR A 223 23.22 -14.75 0.60
C TYR A 223 22.76 -13.54 -0.21
N ASN A 224 22.75 -12.39 0.43
CA ASN A 224 22.12 -11.19 -0.11
C ASN A 224 23.09 -10.02 -0.09
N MET A 225 23.00 -9.15 -1.10
CA MET A 225 23.83 -7.95 -1.18
C MET A 225 23.11 -6.82 -1.90
N VAL A 226 23.43 -5.60 -1.54
CA VAL A 226 23.07 -4.41 -2.31
C VAL A 226 24.23 -4.12 -3.27
N VAL A 227 23.96 -4.18 -4.58
CA VAL A 227 25.00 -4.03 -5.62
C VAL A 227 25.09 -2.61 -6.17
N GLY A 228 24.06 -1.78 -5.94
CA GLY A 228 24.05 -0.39 -6.39
C GLY A 228 22.66 0.19 -6.49
N ASN A 229 22.55 1.33 -7.13
CA ASN A 229 21.29 2.03 -7.33
C ASN A 229 20.54 1.44 -8.54
N ALA A 230 19.26 1.12 -8.38
CA ALA A 230 18.39 0.58 -9.43
C ALA A 230 18.21 1.53 -10.64
N MET A 231 18.52 2.81 -10.50
CA MET A 231 18.52 3.78 -11.60
C MET A 231 19.75 3.66 -12.50
N ASP A 232 20.78 2.91 -12.08
CA ASP A 232 21.91 2.57 -12.96
C ASP A 232 21.51 1.41 -13.87
N SER A 233 21.09 1.75 -15.09
CA SER A 233 20.65 0.77 -16.09
C SER A 233 21.72 -0.23 -16.49
N THR A 234 23.01 0.12 -16.36
CA THR A 234 24.13 -0.79 -16.65
C THR A 234 24.24 -1.87 -15.57
N LEU A 235 24.09 -1.48 -14.30
CA LEU A 235 24.05 -2.43 -13.20
C LEU A 235 22.79 -3.32 -13.27
N GLY A 236 21.61 -2.75 -13.55
CA GLY A 236 20.39 -3.51 -13.73
C GLY A 236 20.58 -4.64 -14.76
N VAL A 237 20.99 -4.29 -15.98
CA VAL A 237 21.22 -5.30 -17.05
C VAL A 237 22.34 -6.30 -16.73
N ALA A 238 23.30 -5.94 -15.88
CA ALA A 238 24.41 -6.84 -15.53
C ALA A 238 24.02 -7.88 -14.47
N PHE A 239 22.96 -7.62 -13.68
CA PHE A 239 22.54 -8.48 -12.57
C PHE A 239 21.16 -9.15 -12.79
N ASP A 240 20.42 -8.79 -13.85
CA ASP A 240 19.27 -9.54 -14.37
C ASP A 240 19.75 -10.76 -15.20
#